data_6d2cd924d07f880efec8bbfd967f22b9
#
_entry.id   6d2cd924d07f880efec8bbfd967f22b9
#
_cell.length_a   1.000
_cell.length_b   1.000
_cell.length_c   1.000
_cell.angle_alpha   90.00
_cell.angle_beta   90.00
_cell.angle_gamma   90.00
#
_symmetry.space_group_name_H-M   'P 1'
#
loop_
_entity.id
_entity.type
_entity.pdbx_description
1 polymer ?
#
loop_
_entity_poly.entity_id
_entity_poly.type
_entity_poly.pdbx_seq_one_letter_code
_entity_poly.pdbx_strand_id
1 'polypeptide(L)'
;MSYVARDDRPADKAERYAEVEAEILAVLEGEPNLTARMATVASMLADAFPAFFWTGFYVVDAAKGDELVVGPYQGTLGCLRIPFGRGVCGAAAKTRQTQVVEDVHAFPGHIACDSRSASEIVVPVLNAASDLIAVLDVDATEKAAFDAVDAAALERLMAKVFGAG
;
A
#
# COMPACT_ATOMS: atom_id res chain seq x y z
N MET A 1 -23.99 -5.72 2.84
CA MET A 1 -23.17 -5.74 4.08
C MET A 1 -22.86 -4.31 4.46
N SER A 2 -23.15 -3.89 5.68
CA SER A 2 -22.76 -2.56 6.16
C SER A 2 -21.47 -2.68 6.98
N TYR A 3 -20.45 -1.99 6.58
CA TYR A 3 -19.23 -1.85 7.36
C TYR A 3 -19.45 -0.79 8.46
N VAL A 4 -19.07 -1.12 9.67
CA VAL A 4 -19.08 -0.16 10.78
C VAL A 4 -17.65 0.06 11.20
N ALA A 5 -17.19 1.30 11.10
CA ALA A 5 -15.88 1.69 11.60
C ALA A 5 -15.77 1.37 13.10
N ARG A 6 -14.64 0.83 13.52
CA ARG A 6 -14.42 0.37 14.89
C ARG A 6 -13.36 1.22 15.57
N ASP A 7 -13.70 1.73 16.74
CA ASP A 7 -12.76 2.48 17.58
C ASP A 7 -12.04 1.59 18.60
N ASP A 8 -12.42 0.31 18.70
CA ASP A 8 -11.93 -0.64 19.69
C ASP A 8 -10.90 -1.66 19.15
N ARG A 9 -10.10 -1.24 18.16
CA ARG A 9 -9.09 -2.12 17.57
C ARG A 9 -7.95 -2.41 18.54
N PRO A 10 -7.33 -3.61 18.46
CA PRO A 10 -6.17 -3.94 19.26
C PRO A 10 -5.06 -2.89 19.15
N ALA A 11 -4.42 -2.58 20.28
CA ALA A 11 -3.27 -1.68 20.31
C ALA A 11 -2.02 -2.35 19.73
N ASP A 12 -1.88 -3.67 19.91
CA ASP A 12 -0.78 -4.43 19.30
C ASP A 12 -0.90 -4.44 17.77
N LYS A 13 0.18 -4.05 17.12
CA LYS A 13 0.21 -3.88 15.65
C LYS A 13 -0.10 -5.21 14.93
N ALA A 14 0.51 -6.31 15.33
CA ALA A 14 0.31 -7.60 14.68
C ALA A 14 -1.13 -8.10 14.83
N GLU A 15 -1.72 -7.94 16.03
CA GLU A 15 -3.12 -8.30 16.27
C GLU A 15 -4.08 -7.43 15.45
N ARG A 16 -3.80 -6.13 15.36
CA ARG A 16 -4.59 -5.21 14.53
C ARG A 16 -4.56 -5.60 13.07
N TYR A 17 -3.39 -5.90 12.53
CA TYR A 17 -3.28 -6.39 11.14
C TYR A 17 -4.05 -7.69 10.91
N ALA A 18 -3.97 -8.64 11.83
CA ALA A 18 -4.69 -9.92 11.70
C ALA A 18 -6.21 -9.71 11.64
N GLU A 19 -6.74 -8.81 12.46
CA GLU A 19 -8.17 -8.47 12.47
C GLU A 19 -8.58 -7.78 11.18
N VAL A 20 -7.83 -6.77 10.76
CA VAL A 20 -8.14 -6.00 9.54
C VAL A 20 -8.01 -6.87 8.28
N GLU A 21 -7.01 -7.75 8.22
CA GLU A 21 -6.87 -8.72 7.13
C GLU A 21 -8.11 -9.60 7.01
N ALA A 22 -8.58 -10.16 8.12
CA ALA A 22 -9.77 -11.00 8.11
C ALA A 22 -11.02 -10.23 7.61
N GLU A 23 -11.19 -8.99 8.05
CA GLU A 23 -12.29 -8.14 7.60
C GLU A 23 -12.20 -7.82 6.11
N ILE A 24 -11.02 -7.43 5.61
CA ILE A 24 -10.81 -7.13 4.19
C ILE A 24 -11.12 -8.35 3.32
N LEU A 25 -10.62 -9.52 3.69
CA LEU A 25 -10.85 -10.74 2.94
C LEU A 25 -12.33 -11.12 2.90
N ALA A 26 -13.04 -10.92 4.02
CA ALA A 26 -14.49 -11.18 4.07
C ALA A 26 -15.27 -10.21 3.17
N VAL A 27 -14.91 -8.92 3.16
CA VAL A 27 -15.56 -7.91 2.30
C VAL A 27 -15.31 -8.20 0.81
N LEU A 28 -14.10 -8.66 0.47
CA LEU A 28 -13.68 -8.89 -0.91
C LEU A 28 -14.00 -10.29 -1.44
N GLU A 29 -14.66 -11.13 -0.63
CA GLU A 29 -15.04 -12.48 -1.07
C GLU A 29 -15.84 -12.45 -2.36
N GLY A 30 -15.34 -13.11 -3.40
CA GLY A 30 -16.01 -13.20 -4.70
C GLY A 30 -15.90 -11.97 -5.59
N GLU A 31 -15.19 -10.91 -5.18
CA GLU A 31 -14.99 -9.72 -6.01
C GLU A 31 -13.78 -9.85 -6.95
N PRO A 32 -13.98 -9.95 -8.28
CA PRO A 32 -12.85 -10.10 -9.22
C PRO A 32 -12.25 -8.77 -9.70
N ASN A 33 -12.94 -7.64 -9.52
CA ASN A 33 -12.50 -6.37 -10.09
C ASN A 33 -11.32 -5.77 -9.33
N LEU A 34 -10.20 -5.55 -10.00
CA LEU A 34 -8.97 -5.05 -9.39
C LEU A 34 -9.13 -3.65 -8.79
N THR A 35 -9.85 -2.76 -9.47
CA THR A 35 -10.08 -1.40 -8.95
C THR A 35 -10.89 -1.43 -7.66
N ALA A 36 -11.95 -2.27 -7.62
CA ALA A 36 -12.76 -2.45 -6.42
C ALA A 36 -11.93 -3.02 -5.27
N ARG A 37 -11.09 -4.02 -5.52
CA ARG A 37 -10.18 -4.59 -4.53
C ARG A 37 -9.20 -3.54 -3.98
N MET A 38 -8.55 -2.76 -4.86
CA MET A 38 -7.61 -1.72 -4.47
C MET A 38 -8.27 -0.61 -3.65
N ALA A 39 -9.43 -0.14 -4.09
CA ALA A 39 -10.18 0.91 -3.40
C ALA A 39 -10.61 0.47 -1.99
N THR A 40 -11.09 -0.77 -1.86
CA THR A 40 -11.51 -1.34 -0.58
C THR A 40 -10.33 -1.52 0.38
N VAL A 41 -9.23 -2.09 -0.09
CA VAL A 41 -8.00 -2.24 0.71
C VAL A 41 -7.51 -0.88 1.21
N ALA A 42 -7.38 0.10 0.32
CA ALA A 42 -6.92 1.45 0.67
C ALA A 42 -7.82 2.10 1.73
N SER A 43 -9.12 2.01 1.56
CA SER A 43 -10.10 2.56 2.50
C SER A 43 -10.04 1.90 3.87
N MET A 44 -10.03 0.57 3.92
CA MET A 44 -10.06 -0.18 5.19
C MET A 44 -8.74 -0.07 5.95
N LEU A 45 -7.60 -0.05 5.27
CA LEU A 45 -6.31 0.18 5.91
C LEU A 45 -6.21 1.60 6.49
N ALA A 46 -6.62 2.61 5.73
CA ALA A 46 -6.60 4.00 6.20
C ALA A 46 -7.49 4.20 7.42
N ASP A 47 -8.66 3.58 7.44
CA ASP A 47 -9.59 3.63 8.58
C ASP A 47 -9.02 2.92 9.82
N ALA A 48 -8.38 1.77 9.62
CA ALA A 48 -7.88 0.93 10.71
C ALA A 48 -6.58 1.45 11.35
N PHE A 49 -5.78 2.23 10.63
CA PHE A 49 -4.48 2.71 11.08
C PHE A 49 -4.40 4.23 11.00
N PRO A 50 -4.70 4.95 12.10
CA PRO A 50 -4.70 6.43 12.11
C PRO A 50 -3.36 7.06 11.73
N ALA A 51 -2.25 6.34 11.91
CA ALA A 51 -0.92 6.82 11.51
C ALA A 51 -0.69 6.78 9.99
N PHE A 52 -1.55 6.11 9.22
CA PHE A 52 -1.46 6.05 7.77
C PHE A 52 -2.01 7.36 7.19
N PHE A 53 -1.10 8.27 6.88
CA PHE A 53 -1.41 9.60 6.34
C PHE A 53 -1.89 9.52 4.88
N TRP A 54 -1.26 8.66 4.09
CA TRP A 54 -1.64 8.36 2.72
C TRP A 54 -1.57 6.85 2.51
N THR A 55 -2.59 6.28 1.87
CA THR A 55 -2.67 4.83 1.63
C THR A 55 -3.27 4.59 0.27
N GLY A 56 -2.52 3.98 -0.64
CA GLY A 56 -3.05 3.74 -1.96
C GLY A 56 -2.15 2.92 -2.87
N PHE A 57 -2.58 2.82 -4.12
CA PHE A 57 -1.93 2.00 -5.13
C PHE A 57 -1.42 2.87 -6.28
N TYR A 58 -0.21 2.56 -6.72
CA TYR A 58 0.28 2.98 -8.02
C TYR A 58 0.31 1.75 -8.92
N VAL A 59 -0.36 1.84 -10.06
CA VAL A 59 -0.60 0.70 -10.97
C VAL A 59 0.39 0.75 -12.12
N VAL A 60 0.91 -0.40 -12.54
CA VAL A 60 1.77 -0.48 -13.73
C VAL A 60 0.97 -0.05 -14.94
N ASP A 61 1.47 0.93 -15.68
CA ASP A 61 0.87 1.35 -16.95
C ASP A 61 1.16 0.30 -18.01
N ALA A 62 0.13 -0.46 -18.42
CA ALA A 62 0.27 -1.54 -19.40
C ALA A 62 0.79 -1.05 -20.76
N ALA A 63 0.56 0.23 -21.11
CA ALA A 63 1.01 0.80 -22.37
C ALA A 63 2.51 1.11 -22.36
N LYS A 64 3.10 1.40 -21.19
CA LYS A 64 4.52 1.73 -21.05
C LYS A 64 5.36 0.60 -20.45
N GLY A 65 4.83 -0.13 -19.47
CA GLY A 65 5.49 -1.27 -18.84
C GLY A 65 6.56 -0.95 -17.80
N ASP A 66 7.08 0.28 -17.78
CA ASP A 66 8.15 0.74 -16.87
C ASP A 66 7.79 2.03 -16.12
N GLU A 67 6.50 2.32 -16.04
CA GLU A 67 5.96 3.50 -15.36
C GLU A 67 4.74 3.12 -14.53
N LEU A 68 4.63 3.70 -13.36
CA LEU A 68 3.47 3.61 -12.48
C LEU A 68 2.53 4.80 -12.71
N VAL A 69 1.25 4.55 -12.67
CA VAL A 69 0.20 5.57 -12.69
C VAL A 69 -0.64 5.46 -11.42
N VAL A 70 -1.06 6.59 -10.88
CA VAL A 70 -1.85 6.61 -9.65
C VAL A 70 -3.15 5.82 -9.84
N GLY A 71 -3.44 4.95 -8.89
CA GLY A 71 -4.67 4.19 -8.78
C GLY A 71 -5.52 4.64 -7.60
N PRO A 72 -6.38 3.77 -7.05
CA PRO A 72 -7.19 4.10 -5.89
C PRO A 72 -6.36 4.43 -4.66
N TYR A 73 -6.68 5.53 -3.98
CA TYR A 73 -5.98 5.93 -2.76
C TYR A 73 -6.88 6.72 -1.80
N GLN A 74 -6.43 6.81 -0.55
CA GLN A 74 -6.98 7.64 0.51
C GLN A 74 -5.90 8.61 0.98
N GLY A 75 -6.23 9.88 1.07
CA GLY A 75 -5.29 10.92 1.50
C GLY A 75 -5.28 12.12 0.58
N THR A 76 -4.25 12.95 0.72
CA THR A 76 -4.05 14.14 -0.11
C THR A 76 -3.58 13.77 -1.51
N LEU A 77 -3.45 14.78 -2.39
CA LEU A 77 -3.08 14.55 -3.78
C LEU A 77 -1.79 13.73 -3.92
N GLY A 78 -1.89 12.61 -4.62
CA GLY A 78 -0.74 11.79 -4.98
C GLY A 78 -0.08 12.21 -6.30
N CYS A 79 1.14 11.75 -6.53
CA CYS A 79 1.79 11.91 -7.83
C CYS A 79 0.97 11.20 -8.91
N LEU A 80 0.92 11.75 -10.12
CA LEU A 80 0.18 11.09 -11.20
C LEU A 80 0.96 9.93 -11.80
N ARG A 81 2.27 10.10 -12.01
CA ARG A 81 3.12 9.11 -12.65
C ARG A 81 4.49 9.02 -11.98
N ILE A 82 4.99 7.79 -11.85
CA ILE A 82 6.30 7.50 -11.26
C ILE A 82 7.03 6.49 -12.14
N PRO A 83 8.15 6.87 -12.76
CA PRO A 83 8.98 5.91 -13.50
C PRO A 83 9.58 4.86 -12.59
N PHE A 84 9.74 3.63 -13.07
CA PHE A 84 10.45 2.59 -12.35
C PHE A 84 11.87 3.07 -12.01
N GLY A 85 12.31 2.77 -10.80
CA GLY A 85 13.62 3.16 -10.30
C GLY A 85 13.68 4.57 -9.71
N ARG A 86 12.60 5.35 -9.73
CA ARG A 86 12.54 6.68 -9.15
C ARG A 86 11.71 6.70 -7.87
N GLY A 87 12.27 7.32 -6.83
CA GLY A 87 11.63 7.37 -5.51
C GLY A 87 11.45 6.00 -4.89
N VAL A 88 10.69 5.94 -3.79
CA VAL A 88 10.46 4.69 -3.06
C VAL A 88 9.56 3.74 -3.85
N CYS A 89 8.46 4.25 -4.41
CA CYS A 89 7.55 3.45 -5.24
C CYS A 89 8.25 2.90 -6.47
N GLY A 90 9.04 3.71 -7.17
CA GLY A 90 9.80 3.27 -8.33
C GLY A 90 10.87 2.23 -8.00
N ALA A 91 11.51 2.35 -6.83
CA ALA A 91 12.47 1.36 -6.35
C ALA A 91 11.79 0.01 -6.05
N ALA A 92 10.64 0.02 -5.39
CA ALA A 92 9.87 -1.18 -5.12
C ALA A 92 9.41 -1.86 -6.42
N ALA A 93 8.94 -1.09 -7.39
CA ALA A 93 8.52 -1.61 -8.69
C ALA A 93 9.68 -2.26 -9.45
N LYS A 94 10.82 -1.61 -9.47
CA LYS A 94 12.02 -2.10 -10.19
C LYS A 94 12.62 -3.35 -9.57
N THR A 95 12.73 -3.38 -8.24
CA THR A 95 13.38 -4.49 -7.52
C THR A 95 12.42 -5.62 -7.19
N ARG A 96 11.12 -5.37 -7.21
CA ARG A 96 10.07 -6.27 -6.72
C ARG A 96 10.25 -6.64 -5.25
N GLN A 97 10.79 -5.73 -4.47
CA GLN A 97 11.02 -5.91 -3.04
C GLN A 97 10.39 -4.78 -2.25
N THR A 98 9.84 -5.12 -1.10
CA THR A 98 9.30 -4.14 -0.15
C THR A 98 10.39 -3.16 0.28
N GLN A 99 10.04 -1.87 0.28
CA GLN A 99 10.89 -0.79 0.77
C GLN A 99 10.32 -0.26 2.08
N VAL A 100 11.09 -0.33 3.15
CA VAL A 100 10.75 0.28 4.45
C VAL A 100 11.71 1.45 4.66
N VAL A 101 11.18 2.67 4.65
CA VAL A 101 11.98 3.90 4.69
C VAL A 101 11.66 4.67 5.97
N GLU A 102 12.63 4.71 6.89
CA GLU A 102 12.48 5.38 8.18
C GLU A 102 12.43 6.91 8.06
N ASP A 103 13.17 7.46 7.10
CA ASP A 103 13.21 8.88 6.81
C ASP A 103 13.27 9.10 5.30
N VAL A 104 12.17 9.57 4.73
CA VAL A 104 12.06 9.79 3.28
C VAL A 104 13.02 10.86 2.77
N HIS A 105 13.41 11.81 3.62
CA HIS A 105 14.36 12.87 3.24
C HIS A 105 15.79 12.33 3.06
N ALA A 106 16.10 11.18 3.64
CA ALA A 106 17.37 10.50 3.49
C ALA A 106 17.37 9.49 2.32
N PHE A 107 16.22 9.21 1.71
CA PHE A 107 16.11 8.26 0.60
C PHE A 107 16.56 8.90 -0.71
N PRO A 108 17.56 8.33 -1.43
CA PRO A 108 18.05 8.90 -2.69
C PRO A 108 16.97 8.98 -3.76
N GLY A 109 16.76 10.16 -4.34
CA GLY A 109 15.78 10.36 -5.40
C GLY A 109 14.33 10.36 -4.94
N HIS A 110 14.07 10.55 -3.65
CA HIS A 110 12.72 10.63 -3.10
C HIS A 110 11.86 11.67 -3.85
N ILE A 111 10.66 11.27 -4.22
CA ILE A 111 9.65 12.14 -4.84
C ILE A 111 8.63 12.49 -3.76
N ALA A 112 8.61 13.75 -3.33
CA ALA A 112 7.65 14.24 -2.36
C ALA A 112 6.43 14.81 -3.09
N CYS A 113 5.30 14.12 -3.03
CA CYS A 113 4.00 14.65 -3.49
C CYS A 113 3.32 15.46 -2.38
N ASP A 114 3.62 15.14 -1.11
CA ASP A 114 3.22 15.92 0.05
C ASP A 114 4.42 16.03 1.00
N SER A 115 4.80 17.25 1.34
CA SER A 115 5.96 17.53 2.20
C SER A 115 5.81 17.08 3.66
N ARG A 116 4.59 16.70 4.06
CA ARG A 116 4.32 16.21 5.42
C ARG A 116 4.71 14.75 5.61
N SER A 117 4.90 13.98 4.55
CA SER A 117 5.38 12.60 4.64
C SER A 117 6.79 12.57 5.23
N ALA A 118 7.00 11.75 6.24
CA ALA A 118 8.28 11.60 6.92
C ALA A 118 8.85 10.18 6.83
N SER A 119 7.99 9.14 6.85
CA SER A 119 8.38 7.76 6.62
C SER A 119 7.41 7.09 5.66
N GLU A 120 7.83 5.99 5.05
CA GLU A 120 7.08 5.34 3.97
C GLU A 120 7.35 3.84 3.94
N ILE A 121 6.34 3.07 3.58
CA ILE A 121 6.48 1.67 3.21
C ILE A 121 5.83 1.44 1.85
N VAL A 122 6.52 0.75 0.95
CA VAL A 122 5.99 0.38 -0.36
C VAL A 122 6.14 -1.11 -0.56
N VAL A 123 5.03 -1.76 -0.88
CA VAL A 123 4.95 -3.22 -1.05
C VAL A 123 4.58 -3.54 -2.48
N PRO A 124 5.38 -4.34 -3.21
CA PRO A 124 5.03 -4.79 -4.55
C PRO A 124 3.77 -5.66 -4.53
N VAL A 125 2.93 -5.49 -5.54
CA VAL A 125 1.70 -6.26 -5.72
C VAL A 125 1.87 -7.14 -6.96
N LEU A 126 1.89 -8.46 -6.74
CA LEU A 126 2.02 -9.45 -7.80
C LEU A 126 0.69 -10.17 -8.01
N ASN A 127 0.37 -10.49 -9.26
CA ASN A 127 -0.78 -11.33 -9.58
C ASN A 127 -0.43 -12.84 -9.45
N ALA A 128 -1.40 -13.71 -9.73
CA ALA A 128 -1.21 -15.17 -9.65
C ALA A 128 -0.11 -15.70 -10.59
N ALA A 129 0.19 -14.99 -11.68
CA ALA A 129 1.27 -15.32 -12.61
C ALA A 129 2.63 -14.75 -12.18
N SER A 130 2.72 -14.11 -11.01
CA SER A 130 3.91 -13.44 -10.49
C SER A 130 4.33 -12.20 -11.30
N ASP A 131 3.41 -11.61 -12.05
CA ASP A 131 3.64 -10.34 -12.72
C ASP A 131 3.40 -9.18 -11.74
N LEU A 132 4.26 -8.17 -11.80
CA LEU A 132 4.05 -6.94 -11.06
C LEU A 132 2.88 -6.16 -11.69
N ILE A 133 1.82 -5.95 -10.93
CA ILE A 133 0.64 -5.19 -11.38
C ILE A 133 0.52 -3.81 -10.74
N ALA A 134 1.08 -3.64 -9.56
CA ALA A 134 1.02 -2.39 -8.81
C ALA A 134 2.04 -2.39 -7.67
N VAL A 135 2.09 -1.27 -6.95
CA VAL A 135 2.68 -1.19 -5.62
C VAL A 135 1.63 -0.60 -4.67
N LEU A 136 1.62 -1.10 -3.43
CA LEU A 136 0.91 -0.47 -2.32
C LEU A 136 1.85 0.51 -1.65
N ASP A 137 1.44 1.76 -1.55
CA ASP A 137 2.21 2.83 -0.92
C ASP A 137 1.49 3.33 0.32
N VAL A 138 2.20 3.42 1.44
CA VAL A 138 1.69 3.99 2.69
C VAL A 138 2.72 4.97 3.24
N ASP A 139 2.26 6.20 3.51
CA ASP A 139 3.05 7.27 4.09
C ASP A 139 2.58 7.60 5.50
N ALA A 140 3.51 7.99 6.36
CA ALA A 140 3.23 8.53 7.68
C ALA A 140 3.93 9.87 7.88
N THR A 141 3.37 10.72 8.75
CA THR A 141 3.93 12.04 9.06
C THR A 141 5.02 11.99 10.13
N GLU A 142 5.23 10.83 10.74
CA GLU A 142 6.31 10.59 11.70
C GLU A 142 7.39 9.72 11.09
N LYS A 143 8.64 9.92 11.50
CA LYS A 143 9.75 9.07 11.10
C LYS A 143 9.60 7.68 11.73
N ALA A 144 10.14 6.67 11.04
CA ALA A 144 10.20 5.29 11.53
C ALA A 144 8.84 4.71 11.97
N ALA A 145 7.74 5.11 11.30
CA ALA A 145 6.40 4.61 11.62
C ALA A 145 6.19 3.15 11.21
N PHE A 146 7.00 2.63 10.30
CA PHE A 146 6.87 1.27 9.75
C PHE A 146 8.07 0.41 10.10
N ASP A 147 7.81 -0.86 10.40
CA ASP A 147 8.82 -1.86 10.76
C ASP A 147 8.59 -3.21 10.06
N ALA A 148 9.29 -4.24 10.49
CA ALA A 148 9.16 -5.59 9.92
C ALA A 148 7.77 -6.19 10.11
N VAL A 149 7.02 -5.80 11.13
CA VAL A 149 5.64 -6.27 11.35
C VAL A 149 4.74 -5.73 10.25
N ASP A 150 4.86 -4.44 9.92
CA ASP A 150 4.12 -3.83 8.81
C ASP A 150 4.46 -4.51 7.48
N ALA A 151 5.74 -4.69 7.21
CA ALA A 151 6.19 -5.32 5.96
C ALA A 151 5.59 -6.71 5.79
N ALA A 152 5.74 -7.58 6.79
CA ALA A 152 5.22 -8.95 6.74
C ALA A 152 3.69 -9.00 6.60
N ALA A 153 2.97 -8.16 7.34
CA ALA A 153 1.51 -8.13 7.30
C ALA A 153 0.98 -7.61 5.97
N LEU A 154 1.55 -6.55 5.44
CA LEU A 154 1.12 -5.97 4.16
C LEU A 154 1.50 -6.85 2.97
N GLU A 155 2.68 -7.48 2.99
CA GLU A 155 3.06 -8.47 1.98
C GLU A 155 2.07 -9.65 1.94
N ARG A 156 1.72 -10.18 3.10
CA ARG A 156 0.74 -11.28 3.22
C ARG A 156 -0.63 -10.85 2.70
N LEU A 157 -1.09 -9.66 3.07
CA LEU A 157 -2.37 -9.13 2.61
C LEU A 157 -2.39 -8.98 1.09
N MET A 158 -1.35 -8.42 0.50
CA MET A 158 -1.25 -8.25 -0.96
C MET A 158 -1.26 -9.60 -1.67
N ALA A 159 -0.54 -10.59 -1.15
CA ALA A 159 -0.54 -11.94 -1.71
C ALA A 159 -1.93 -12.60 -1.65
N LYS A 160 -2.66 -12.43 -0.56
CA LYS A 160 -4.01 -13.01 -0.38
C LYS A 160 -5.06 -12.31 -1.26
N VAL A 161 -4.98 -11.00 -1.41
CA VAL A 161 -5.96 -10.23 -2.18
C VAL A 161 -5.72 -10.34 -3.69
N PHE A 162 -4.47 -10.29 -4.14
CA PHE A 162 -4.12 -10.15 -5.56
C PHE A 162 -3.39 -11.37 -6.14
N GLY A 163 -2.72 -12.15 -5.32
CA GLY A 163 -1.94 -13.31 -5.75
C GLY A 163 -2.76 -14.60 -5.89
N ALA A 164 -3.93 -14.68 -5.30
CA ALA A 164 -4.82 -15.82 -5.47
C ALA A 164 -5.58 -15.68 -6.79
N GLY A 165 -5.36 -16.61 -7.66
CA GLY A 165 -6.08 -16.71 -8.94
C GLY A 165 -7.53 -17.09 -8.78
#